data_4b5056a83a33bd7825308a72ccf1209b
#
_entry.id   4b5056a83a33bd7825308a72ccf1209b
#
_cell.length_a   1.000
_cell.length_b   1.000
_cell.length_c   1.000
_cell.angle_alpha   90.00
_cell.angle_beta   90.00
_cell.angle_gamma   90.00
#
_symmetry.space_group_name_H-M   'P 1'
#
loop_
_entity.id
_entity.type
_entity.pdbx_description
1 polymer ?
#
loop_
_entity_poly.entity_id
_entity_poly.type
_entity_poly.pdbx_seq_one_letter_code
_entity_poly.pdbx_strand_id
1 'polypeptide(L)'
;MVSGDYNPIHTSRAGAAFAGVEEPIVHGMWLCAAAEYLTQSIVGTRILGWTYRMFAIVPLGAKIEVRVERVGRVRGGGLALEVTCTADGVVVATASGAVAAPSTAYLYPGQGIQAQGMALDERAVSPAARRTWERADAHTREKLGFSILAVVRDNPRELVANGVRYHHPEGLLNLTQFTQVALATVAMATT
;
A
#
# COMPACT_ATOMS: atom_id res chain seq x y z
N MET A 1 6.79 -15.30 -30.51
CA MET A 1 5.62 -15.45 -29.64
C MET A 1 6.07 -15.76 -28.22
N VAL A 2 5.59 -15.01 -27.23
CA VAL A 2 6.07 -15.12 -25.84
C VAL A 2 5.55 -16.40 -25.13
N SER A 3 4.36 -16.87 -25.51
CA SER A 3 3.74 -18.06 -24.89
C SER A 3 4.26 -19.40 -25.40
N GLY A 4 4.95 -19.43 -26.55
CA GLY A 4 5.31 -20.66 -27.23
C GLY A 4 4.13 -21.45 -27.81
N ASP A 5 2.91 -20.95 -27.70
CA ASP A 5 1.71 -21.54 -28.25
C ASP A 5 1.44 -21.03 -29.67
N TYR A 6 1.40 -21.90 -30.62
CA TYR A 6 1.17 -21.62 -32.05
C TYR A 6 -0.27 -21.90 -32.47
N ASN A 7 -1.20 -22.14 -31.55
CA ASN A 7 -2.60 -22.35 -31.89
C ASN A 7 -3.12 -21.13 -32.69
N PRO A 8 -3.72 -21.40 -33.89
CA PRO A 8 -4.18 -20.32 -34.77
C PRO A 8 -5.16 -19.34 -34.15
N ILE A 9 -5.90 -19.70 -33.09
CA ILE A 9 -6.79 -18.80 -32.35
C ILE A 9 -6.04 -17.62 -31.70
N HIS A 10 -4.75 -17.79 -31.41
CA HIS A 10 -3.91 -16.75 -30.80
C HIS A 10 -3.06 -16.01 -31.83
N THR A 11 -3.05 -16.44 -33.10
CA THR A 11 -2.03 -15.99 -34.05
C THR A 11 -2.58 -15.47 -35.38
N SER A 12 -3.81 -15.83 -35.73
CA SER A 12 -4.40 -15.39 -37.01
C SER A 12 -5.91 -15.13 -36.89
N ARG A 13 -6.40 -14.16 -37.66
CA ARG A 13 -7.84 -13.87 -37.76
C ARG A 13 -8.62 -15.06 -38.34
N ALA A 14 -8.07 -15.75 -39.30
CA ALA A 14 -8.71 -16.92 -39.89
C ALA A 14 -8.89 -18.06 -38.86
N GLY A 15 -7.87 -18.29 -38.02
CA GLY A 15 -7.94 -19.27 -36.93
C GLY A 15 -8.92 -18.83 -35.84
N ALA A 16 -8.96 -17.57 -35.48
CA ALA A 16 -9.91 -17.00 -34.54
C ALA A 16 -11.35 -17.14 -35.06
N ALA A 17 -11.61 -16.74 -36.30
CA ALA A 17 -12.92 -16.88 -36.93
C ALA A 17 -13.40 -18.34 -37.02
N PHE A 18 -12.52 -19.30 -37.31
CA PHE A 18 -12.83 -20.74 -37.31
C PHE A 18 -13.26 -21.19 -35.89
N ALA A 19 -12.72 -20.61 -34.86
CA ALA A 19 -13.09 -20.90 -33.46
C ALA A 19 -14.31 -20.06 -32.97
N GLY A 20 -14.92 -19.26 -33.83
CA GLY A 20 -16.11 -18.45 -33.49
C GLY A 20 -15.78 -17.16 -32.74
N VAL A 21 -14.54 -16.67 -32.84
CA VAL A 21 -14.10 -15.38 -32.25
C VAL A 21 -13.71 -14.42 -33.37
N GLU A 22 -14.04 -13.14 -33.22
CA GLU A 22 -13.81 -12.13 -34.26
C GLU A 22 -12.32 -11.81 -34.49
N GLU A 23 -11.55 -11.78 -33.41
CA GLU A 23 -10.12 -11.41 -33.42
C GLU A 23 -9.30 -12.43 -32.62
N PRO A 24 -7.98 -12.54 -32.91
CA PRO A 24 -7.10 -13.38 -32.10
C PRO A 24 -7.13 -12.94 -30.63
N ILE A 25 -7.08 -13.92 -29.75
CA ILE A 25 -7.20 -13.72 -28.30
C ILE A 25 -5.87 -14.00 -27.59
N VAL A 26 -5.71 -13.40 -26.42
CA VAL A 26 -4.57 -13.66 -25.54
C VAL A 26 -4.62 -15.08 -25.02
N HIS A 27 -3.48 -15.77 -24.98
CA HIS A 27 -3.37 -17.10 -24.38
C HIS A 27 -3.66 -17.03 -22.88
N GLY A 28 -4.66 -17.77 -22.39
CA GLY A 28 -5.14 -17.68 -21.01
C GLY A 28 -4.07 -17.99 -19.96
N MET A 29 -3.25 -19.02 -20.17
CA MET A 29 -2.17 -19.33 -19.23
C MET A 29 -1.05 -18.29 -19.24
N TRP A 30 -0.82 -17.60 -20.35
CA TRP A 30 0.09 -16.46 -20.38
C TRP A 30 -0.46 -15.30 -19.52
N LEU A 31 -1.76 -15.02 -19.62
CA LEU A 31 -2.41 -14.00 -18.80
C LEU A 31 -2.35 -14.37 -17.31
N CYS A 32 -2.54 -15.66 -16.97
CA CYS A 32 -2.38 -16.18 -15.62
C CYS A 32 -0.97 -15.91 -15.09
N ALA A 33 0.07 -16.27 -15.83
CA ALA A 33 1.46 -16.06 -15.45
C ALA A 33 1.82 -14.56 -15.35
N ALA A 34 1.32 -13.74 -16.27
CA ALA A 34 1.52 -12.30 -16.23
C ALA A 34 0.85 -11.66 -15.00
N ALA A 35 -0.37 -12.07 -14.66
CA ALA A 35 -1.08 -11.60 -13.47
C ALA A 35 -0.35 -12.00 -12.18
N GLU A 36 0.15 -13.22 -12.07
CA GLU A 36 0.96 -13.70 -10.95
C GLU A 36 2.25 -12.88 -10.82
N TYR A 37 2.98 -12.68 -11.92
CA TYR A 37 4.21 -11.89 -11.94
C TYR A 37 3.99 -10.43 -11.50
N LEU A 38 2.95 -9.79 -12.03
CA LEU A 38 2.60 -8.42 -11.66
C LEU A 38 2.18 -8.34 -10.19
N THR A 39 1.39 -9.31 -9.71
CA THR A 39 1.00 -9.39 -8.30
C THR A 39 2.22 -9.52 -7.40
N GLN A 40 3.16 -10.41 -7.74
CA GLN A 40 4.41 -10.57 -7.01
C GLN A 40 5.24 -9.29 -6.97
N SER A 41 5.30 -8.57 -8.11
CA SER A 41 6.00 -7.28 -8.19
C SER A 41 5.33 -6.19 -7.32
N ILE A 42 4.00 -6.15 -7.27
CA ILE A 42 3.23 -5.20 -6.46
C ILE A 42 3.40 -5.46 -4.96
N VAL A 43 3.35 -6.73 -4.54
CA VAL A 43 3.46 -7.08 -3.12
C VAL A 43 4.90 -7.14 -2.61
N GLY A 44 5.88 -7.19 -3.52
CA GLY A 44 7.32 -7.17 -3.19
C GLY A 44 7.84 -8.47 -2.56
N THR A 45 7.08 -9.58 -2.63
CA THR A 45 7.48 -10.87 -2.07
C THR A 45 6.90 -12.02 -2.88
N ARG A 46 7.54 -13.20 -2.76
CA ARG A 46 7.17 -14.39 -3.52
C ARG A 46 5.78 -14.89 -3.17
N ILE A 47 5.01 -15.21 -4.19
CA ILE A 47 3.74 -15.92 -4.08
C ILE A 47 4.00 -17.40 -3.75
N LEU A 48 3.36 -17.90 -2.70
CA LEU A 48 3.49 -19.28 -2.21
C LEU A 48 2.38 -20.20 -2.73
N GLY A 49 1.23 -19.62 -3.10
CA GLY A 49 0.11 -20.34 -3.68
C GLY A 49 -0.67 -19.40 -4.58
N TRP A 50 -1.16 -19.91 -5.71
CA TRP A 50 -1.86 -19.15 -6.72
C TRP A 50 -3.00 -19.98 -7.34
N THR A 51 -4.19 -19.41 -7.34
CA THR A 51 -5.36 -19.96 -8.02
C THR A 51 -5.93 -18.89 -8.93
N TYR A 52 -6.12 -19.21 -10.20
CA TYR A 52 -6.58 -18.27 -11.22
C TYR A 52 -7.85 -18.80 -11.90
N ARG A 53 -8.83 -17.92 -12.09
CA ARG A 53 -10.11 -18.20 -12.74
C ARG A 53 -10.35 -17.23 -13.86
N MET A 54 -10.55 -17.72 -15.08
CA MET A 54 -10.90 -16.93 -16.26
C MET A 54 -12.40 -16.97 -16.49
N PHE A 55 -12.97 -15.81 -16.80
CA PHE A 55 -14.41 -15.66 -17.07
C PHE A 55 -14.70 -15.24 -18.50
N ALA A 56 -13.74 -14.55 -19.14
CA ALA A 56 -13.90 -14.02 -20.48
C ALA A 56 -12.61 -14.15 -21.29
N ILE A 57 -12.77 -14.16 -22.60
CA ILE A 57 -11.67 -14.04 -23.55
C ILE A 57 -11.13 -12.61 -23.55
N VAL A 58 -9.85 -12.46 -23.82
CA VAL A 58 -9.17 -11.16 -23.91
C VAL A 58 -8.63 -10.99 -25.31
N PRO A 59 -9.09 -10.00 -26.10
CA PRO A 59 -8.55 -9.71 -27.42
C PRO A 59 -7.07 -9.29 -27.35
N LEU A 60 -6.32 -9.53 -28.41
CA LEU A 60 -4.96 -9.01 -28.52
C LEU A 60 -5.01 -7.47 -28.54
N GLY A 61 -4.11 -6.85 -27.77
CA GLY A 61 -4.02 -5.39 -27.68
C GLY A 61 -4.93 -4.76 -26.62
N ALA A 62 -5.79 -5.50 -25.96
CA ALA A 62 -6.60 -5.00 -24.85
C ALA A 62 -5.70 -4.53 -23.68
N LYS A 63 -6.09 -3.42 -23.05
CA LYS A 63 -5.41 -2.92 -21.85
C LYS A 63 -5.84 -3.73 -20.64
N ILE A 64 -4.89 -4.39 -20.01
CA ILE A 64 -5.14 -5.17 -18.79
C ILE A 64 -4.76 -4.35 -17.58
N GLU A 65 -5.67 -4.27 -16.61
CA GLU A 65 -5.43 -3.71 -15.29
C GLU A 65 -5.49 -4.83 -14.25
N VAL A 66 -4.51 -4.86 -13.35
CA VAL A 66 -4.42 -5.84 -12.26
C VAL A 66 -4.54 -5.12 -10.94
N ARG A 67 -5.60 -5.40 -10.20
CA ARG A 67 -5.83 -4.88 -8.85
C ARG A 67 -5.56 -5.96 -7.83
N VAL A 68 -4.74 -5.66 -6.84
CA VAL A 68 -4.35 -6.58 -5.77
C VAL A 68 -4.84 -6.05 -4.44
N GLU A 69 -5.56 -6.89 -3.70
CA GLU A 69 -6.09 -6.57 -2.38
C GLU A 69 -5.59 -7.59 -1.34
N ARG A 70 -5.23 -7.11 -0.16
CA ARG A 70 -4.92 -7.95 0.99
C ARG A 70 -6.22 -8.19 1.76
N VAL A 71 -6.71 -9.41 1.73
CA VAL A 71 -8.05 -9.74 2.26
C VAL A 71 -8.01 -10.47 3.59
N GLY A 72 -6.86 -10.92 4.04
CA GLY A 72 -6.78 -11.64 5.31
C GLY A 72 -5.38 -12.21 5.60
N ARG A 73 -5.35 -13.12 6.56
CA ARG A 73 -4.16 -13.89 6.91
C ARG A 73 -4.41 -15.38 6.68
N VAL A 74 -3.40 -16.07 6.18
CA VAL A 74 -3.41 -17.54 6.11
C VAL A 74 -2.77 -18.14 7.36
N ARG A 75 -3.03 -19.43 7.57
CA ARG A 75 -2.40 -20.17 8.68
C ARG A 75 -0.88 -20.09 8.54
N GLY A 76 -0.20 -19.74 9.64
CA GLY A 76 1.25 -19.51 9.63
C GLY A 76 1.65 -18.03 9.48
N GLY A 77 0.66 -17.09 9.47
CA GLY A 77 0.91 -15.64 9.50
C GLY A 77 1.11 -14.99 8.13
N GLY A 78 1.11 -15.75 7.06
CA GLY A 78 1.13 -15.23 5.70
C GLY A 78 -0.11 -14.40 5.38
N LEU A 79 -0.06 -13.61 4.31
CA LEU A 79 -1.17 -12.78 3.85
C LEU A 79 -1.93 -13.49 2.73
N ALA A 80 -3.26 -13.43 2.80
CA ALA A 80 -4.14 -13.82 1.72
C ALA A 80 -4.38 -12.62 0.79
N LEU A 81 -4.32 -12.89 -0.51
CA LEU A 81 -4.51 -11.89 -1.56
C LEU A 81 -5.72 -12.27 -2.41
N GLU A 82 -6.49 -11.27 -2.80
CA GLU A 82 -7.43 -11.34 -3.91
C GLU A 82 -6.96 -10.42 -5.03
N VAL A 83 -7.07 -10.91 -6.26
CA VAL A 83 -6.62 -10.22 -7.45
C VAL A 83 -7.74 -10.20 -8.47
N THR A 84 -8.00 -9.02 -9.01
CA THR A 84 -8.96 -8.80 -10.09
C THR A 84 -8.24 -8.32 -11.33
N CYS A 85 -8.45 -9.00 -12.44
CA CYS A 85 -7.95 -8.57 -13.75
C CYS A 85 -9.12 -8.03 -14.58
N THR A 86 -8.98 -6.82 -15.07
CA THR A 86 -9.94 -6.21 -15.99
C THR A 86 -9.30 -5.96 -17.35
N ALA A 87 -10.07 -6.16 -18.41
CA ALA A 87 -9.72 -5.76 -19.77
C ALA A 87 -10.69 -4.66 -20.21
N ASP A 88 -10.18 -3.50 -20.51
CA ASP A 88 -10.98 -2.32 -20.92
C ASP A 88 -12.16 -2.04 -19.95
N GLY A 89 -11.93 -2.20 -18.64
CA GLY A 89 -12.90 -1.97 -17.58
C GLY A 89 -13.83 -3.15 -17.27
N VAL A 90 -13.76 -4.26 -18.01
CA VAL A 90 -14.58 -5.47 -17.77
C VAL A 90 -13.74 -6.51 -17.02
N VAL A 91 -14.30 -7.11 -15.97
CA VAL A 91 -13.63 -8.20 -15.24
C VAL A 91 -13.51 -9.43 -16.13
N VAL A 92 -12.29 -9.84 -16.44
CA VAL A 92 -11.98 -11.01 -17.30
C VAL A 92 -11.45 -12.18 -16.51
N ALA A 93 -10.84 -11.93 -15.34
CA ALA A 93 -10.34 -12.99 -14.48
C ALA A 93 -10.25 -12.52 -13.03
N THR A 94 -10.24 -13.48 -12.12
CA THR A 94 -9.86 -13.26 -10.71
C THR A 94 -8.81 -14.28 -10.30
N ALA A 95 -8.04 -13.95 -9.28
CA ALA A 95 -7.15 -14.89 -8.65
C ALA A 95 -7.18 -14.76 -7.14
N SER A 96 -6.83 -15.83 -6.45
CA SER A 96 -6.47 -15.81 -5.03
C SER A 96 -5.03 -16.28 -4.88
N GLY A 97 -4.30 -15.62 -4.01
CA GLY A 97 -2.90 -15.95 -3.76
C GLY A 97 -2.58 -15.92 -2.27
N ALA A 98 -1.46 -16.50 -1.91
CA ALA A 98 -0.89 -16.41 -0.59
C ALA A 98 0.58 -16.00 -0.68
N VAL A 99 1.02 -15.10 0.18
CA VAL A 99 2.42 -14.71 0.33
C VAL A 99 2.91 -15.01 1.74
N ALA A 100 4.23 -15.14 1.90
CA ALA A 100 4.85 -15.39 3.20
C ALA A 100 4.52 -14.27 4.19
N ALA A 101 4.57 -14.60 5.46
CA ALA A 101 4.53 -13.57 6.51
C ALA A 101 5.69 -12.59 6.31
N PRO A 102 5.48 -11.30 6.55
CA PRO A 102 6.57 -10.34 6.58
C PRO A 102 7.63 -10.79 7.57
N SER A 103 8.89 -10.76 7.16
CA SER A 103 10.03 -11.06 8.03
C SER A 103 10.44 -9.88 8.92
N THR A 104 9.88 -8.70 8.66
CA THR A 104 10.16 -7.46 9.38
C THR A 104 9.02 -7.13 10.32
N ALA A 105 9.34 -6.88 11.59
CA ALA A 105 8.44 -6.31 12.58
C ALA A 105 8.94 -4.92 12.95
N TYR A 106 8.06 -3.92 12.89
CA TYR A 106 8.35 -2.57 13.37
C TYR A 106 7.90 -2.47 14.82
N LEU A 107 8.85 -2.22 15.71
CA LEU A 107 8.58 -2.03 17.13
C LEU A 107 8.70 -0.55 17.46
N TYR A 108 7.62 0.02 17.95
CA TYR A 108 7.57 1.41 18.38
C TYR A 108 7.44 1.49 19.88
N PRO A 109 8.24 2.34 20.56
CA PRO A 109 8.11 2.52 21.99
C PRO A 109 6.79 3.23 22.32
N GLY A 110 6.29 2.94 23.51
CA GLY A 110 5.07 3.54 24.02
C GLY A 110 5.26 4.93 24.60
N GLN A 111 4.18 5.48 25.14
CA GLN A 111 4.19 6.74 25.87
C GLN A 111 5.13 6.66 27.09
N GLY A 112 5.91 7.72 27.33
CA GLY A 112 6.90 7.80 28.41
C GLY A 112 8.33 8.06 27.89
N ILE A 113 8.57 7.91 26.57
CA ILE A 113 9.90 8.12 25.97
C ILE A 113 9.99 9.40 25.14
N GLN A 114 8.89 10.19 25.12
CA GLN A 114 8.85 11.44 24.38
C GLN A 114 9.92 12.42 24.89
N ALA A 115 10.59 13.06 23.95
CA ALA A 115 11.59 14.07 24.25
C ALA A 115 11.45 15.27 23.30
N GLN A 116 11.79 16.44 23.78
CA GLN A 116 11.88 17.61 22.93
C GLN A 116 12.85 17.36 21.78
N GLY A 117 12.45 17.69 20.57
CA GLY A 117 13.28 17.53 19.36
C GLY A 117 13.34 16.09 18.81
N MET A 118 12.61 15.12 19.36
CA MET A 118 12.65 13.73 18.92
C MET A 118 12.41 13.59 17.41
N ALA A 119 13.28 12.82 16.72
CA ALA A 119 13.28 12.55 15.29
C ALA A 119 13.32 13.77 14.35
N LEU A 120 13.74 14.95 14.84
CA LEU A 120 13.94 16.12 13.99
C LEU A 120 15.27 16.06 13.21
N ASP A 121 16.26 15.38 13.72
CA ASP A 121 17.51 15.05 13.03
C ASP A 121 17.24 14.17 11.81
N GLU A 122 16.44 13.13 11.96
CA GLU A 122 16.01 12.27 10.85
C GLU A 122 15.18 13.03 9.82
N ARG A 123 14.26 13.90 10.27
CA ARG A 123 13.53 14.82 9.39
C ARG A 123 14.48 15.70 8.57
N ALA A 124 15.61 16.13 9.14
CA ALA A 124 16.57 16.99 8.46
C ALA A 124 17.25 16.27 7.28
N VAL A 125 17.54 14.99 7.40
CA VAL A 125 18.33 14.21 6.42
C VAL A 125 17.44 13.38 5.46
N SER A 126 16.26 12.92 5.90
CA SER A 126 15.35 12.10 5.10
C SER A 126 14.22 12.90 4.45
N PRO A 127 14.15 12.93 3.10
CA PRO A 127 13.00 13.56 2.41
C PRO A 127 11.65 12.86 2.70
N ALA A 128 11.65 11.55 2.97
CA ALA A 128 10.46 10.81 3.33
C ALA A 128 9.95 11.20 4.72
N ALA A 129 10.84 11.22 5.71
CA ALA A 129 10.54 11.69 7.06
C ALA A 129 10.03 13.15 7.04
N ARG A 130 10.67 14.02 6.25
CA ARG A 130 10.24 15.41 6.10
C ARG A 130 8.81 15.52 5.61
N ARG A 131 8.43 14.80 4.54
CA ARG A 131 7.06 14.79 4.01
C ARG A 131 6.06 14.27 5.04
N THR A 132 6.41 13.25 5.82
CA THR A 132 5.56 12.73 6.88
C THR A 132 5.28 13.78 7.95
N TRP A 133 6.33 14.47 8.42
CA TRP A 133 6.20 15.55 9.40
C TRP A 133 5.38 16.72 8.86
N GLU A 134 5.58 17.14 7.62
CA GLU A 134 4.81 18.22 6.98
C GLU A 134 3.32 17.89 6.86
N ARG A 135 3.00 16.65 6.47
CA ARG A 135 1.62 16.17 6.40
C ARG A 135 0.96 16.11 7.78
N ALA A 136 1.67 15.58 8.77
CA ALA A 136 1.18 15.55 10.15
C ALA A 136 0.93 16.94 10.71
N ASP A 137 1.87 17.87 10.50
CA ASP A 137 1.76 19.26 10.97
C ASP A 137 0.60 20.00 10.30
N ALA A 138 0.43 19.85 8.99
CA ALA A 138 -0.71 20.41 8.27
C ALA A 138 -2.03 19.87 8.80
N HIS A 139 -2.14 18.57 9.01
CA HIS A 139 -3.33 17.93 9.54
C HIS A 139 -3.66 18.38 10.97
N THR A 140 -2.66 18.45 11.85
CA THR A 140 -2.89 18.89 13.25
C THR A 140 -3.27 20.36 13.34
N ARG A 141 -2.70 21.22 12.48
CA ARG A 141 -3.12 22.62 12.39
C ARG A 141 -4.58 22.75 11.95
N GLU A 142 -4.96 22.01 10.91
CA GLU A 142 -6.31 22.08 10.35
C GLU A 142 -7.36 21.48 11.30
N LYS A 143 -7.11 20.31 11.85
CA LYS A 143 -8.12 19.54 12.60
C LYS A 143 -8.07 19.77 14.11
N LEU A 144 -6.88 19.99 14.65
CA LEU A 144 -6.67 20.07 16.10
C LEU A 144 -6.27 21.46 16.59
N GLY A 145 -5.99 22.40 15.68
CA GLY A 145 -5.70 23.80 15.99
C GLY A 145 -4.29 24.03 16.56
N PHE A 146 -3.35 23.08 16.40
CA PHE A 146 -1.97 23.26 16.83
C PHE A 146 -0.97 22.64 15.83
N SER A 147 0.28 23.11 15.92
CA SER A 147 1.40 22.54 15.16
C SER A 147 2.08 21.45 15.96
N ILE A 148 1.99 20.19 15.50
CA ILE A 148 2.73 19.10 16.15
C ILE A 148 4.24 19.29 16.02
N LEU A 149 4.70 19.84 14.90
CA LEU A 149 6.11 20.13 14.66
C LEU A 149 6.64 21.18 15.65
N ALA A 150 5.88 22.24 15.93
CA ALA A 150 6.25 23.24 16.93
C ALA A 150 6.24 22.65 18.35
N VAL A 151 5.22 21.83 18.68
CA VAL A 151 5.14 21.15 19.97
C VAL A 151 6.35 20.25 20.21
N VAL A 152 6.75 19.46 19.22
CA VAL A 152 7.92 18.59 19.36
C VAL A 152 9.23 19.37 19.42
N ARG A 153 9.39 20.41 18.59
CA ARG A 153 10.61 21.20 18.54
C ARG A 153 10.84 22.02 19.82
N ASP A 154 9.79 22.70 20.28
CA ASP A 154 9.91 23.74 21.31
C ASP A 154 9.44 23.25 22.70
N ASN A 155 8.65 22.17 22.75
CA ASN A 155 7.98 21.64 23.95
C ASN A 155 7.40 22.75 24.84
N PRO A 156 6.51 23.62 24.32
CA PRO A 156 6.01 24.76 25.07
C PRO A 156 5.24 24.29 26.31
N ARG A 157 5.26 25.10 27.36
CA ARG A 157 4.52 24.78 28.61
C ARG A 157 3.03 25.14 28.52
N GLU A 158 2.68 25.97 27.56
CA GLU A 158 1.32 26.45 27.36
C GLU A 158 1.00 26.59 25.88
N LEU A 159 -0.26 26.28 25.51
CA LEU A 159 -0.79 26.44 24.15
C LEU A 159 -2.31 26.61 24.23
N VAL A 160 -2.85 27.40 23.32
CA VAL A 160 -4.30 27.46 23.07
C VAL A 160 -4.57 26.83 21.72
N ALA A 161 -5.43 25.81 21.69
CA ALA A 161 -5.86 25.15 20.47
C ALA A 161 -7.38 24.95 20.49
N ASN A 162 -8.04 25.36 19.42
CA ASN A 162 -9.51 25.33 19.28
C ASN A 162 -10.25 25.92 20.48
N GLY A 163 -9.71 27.03 21.06
CA GLY A 163 -10.29 27.71 22.21
C GLY A 163 -10.03 27.06 23.58
N VAL A 164 -9.31 25.92 23.60
CA VAL A 164 -8.93 25.23 24.85
C VAL A 164 -7.48 25.59 25.20
N ARG A 165 -7.26 25.97 26.46
CA ARG A 165 -5.91 26.22 26.99
C ARG A 165 -5.36 24.93 27.58
N TYR A 166 -4.18 24.53 27.12
CA TYR A 166 -3.40 23.41 27.62
C TYR A 166 -2.18 23.95 28.38
N HIS A 167 -1.87 23.34 29.50
CA HIS A 167 -0.70 23.69 30.31
C HIS A 167 -0.09 22.45 30.94
N HIS A 168 1.26 22.38 30.93
CA HIS A 168 2.01 21.38 31.69
C HIS A 168 3.37 21.98 32.12
N PRO A 169 3.77 21.84 33.40
CA PRO A 169 4.99 22.49 33.93
C PRO A 169 6.28 22.02 33.25
N GLU A 170 6.32 20.78 32.74
CA GLU A 170 7.47 20.18 32.03
C GLU A 170 7.31 20.20 30.49
N GLY A 171 6.31 20.93 30.00
CA GLY A 171 6.03 21.04 28.58
C GLY A 171 4.93 20.10 28.07
N LEU A 172 4.28 20.51 27.00
CA LEU A 172 3.06 19.89 26.47
C LEU A 172 3.28 18.47 25.94
N LEU A 173 4.50 18.08 25.60
CA LEU A 173 4.82 16.68 25.25
C LEU A 173 4.53 15.69 26.37
N ASN A 174 4.31 16.14 27.60
CA ASN A 174 3.91 15.31 28.73
C ASN A 174 2.39 15.14 28.87
N LEU A 175 1.62 15.81 28.02
CA LEU A 175 0.18 15.60 27.92
C LEU A 175 -0.14 14.57 26.84
N THR A 176 -0.93 13.54 27.19
CA THR A 176 -1.26 12.39 26.34
C THR A 176 -1.71 12.77 24.92
N GLN A 177 -2.55 13.80 24.80
CA GLN A 177 -3.07 14.26 23.51
C GLN A 177 -1.99 14.80 22.55
N PHE A 178 -0.89 15.34 23.06
CA PHE A 178 0.26 15.76 22.24
C PHE A 178 1.28 14.64 22.08
N THR A 179 1.52 13.88 23.16
CA THR A 179 2.44 12.74 23.14
C THR A 179 2.05 11.69 22.11
N GLN A 180 0.78 11.28 22.08
CA GLN A 180 0.32 10.24 21.15
C GLN A 180 0.46 10.67 19.70
N VAL A 181 0.10 11.91 19.37
CA VAL A 181 0.24 12.46 18.02
C VAL A 181 1.71 12.55 17.62
N ALA A 182 2.57 12.98 18.53
CA ALA A 182 3.99 13.08 18.30
C ALA A 182 4.61 11.69 18.05
N LEU A 183 4.33 10.71 18.90
CA LEU A 183 4.86 9.35 18.77
C LEU A 183 4.34 8.66 17.50
N ALA A 184 3.07 8.83 17.14
CA ALA A 184 2.52 8.32 15.89
C ALA A 184 3.23 8.95 14.66
N THR A 185 3.51 10.26 14.71
CA THR A 185 4.23 10.95 13.64
C THR A 185 5.67 10.45 13.52
N VAL A 186 6.38 10.29 14.65
CA VAL A 186 7.74 9.71 14.67
C VAL A 186 7.71 8.29 14.09
N ALA A 187 6.83 7.42 14.59
CA ALA A 187 6.72 6.06 14.10
C ALA A 187 6.54 5.98 12.57
N MET A 188 5.69 6.83 12.01
CA MET A 188 5.47 6.90 10.56
C MET A 188 6.62 7.55 9.79
N ALA A 189 7.41 8.41 10.42
CA ALA A 189 8.55 9.08 9.78
C ALA A 189 9.80 8.19 9.73
N THR A 190 9.92 7.23 10.67
CA THR A 190 11.06 6.31 10.79
C THR A 190 10.85 4.96 10.08
N THR A 191 9.66 4.73 9.51
CA THR A 191 9.32 3.53 8.71
C THR A 191 9.53 3.77 7.22
#